data_9f2cdbdef141e292d6d7628684278571
#
_entry.id   9f2cdbdef141e292d6d7628684278571
#
_cell.length_a   1.000
_cell.length_b   1.000
_cell.length_c   1.000
_cell.angle_alpha   90.00
_cell.angle_beta   90.00
_cell.angle_gamma   90.00
#
_symmetry.space_group_name_H-M   'P 1'
#
loop_
_entity.id
_entity.type
_entity.pdbx_description
1 polymer ?
#
loop_
_entity_poly.entity_id
_entity_poly.type
_entity_poly.pdbx_seq_one_letter_code
_entity_poly.pdbx_strand_id
1 'polypeptide(L)'
;DIFVASLLDSIFKKKVVLDEIITKAAPEWPVEKISLVDRNILRIGLSELLFGDRRDVPPKVAINESIELAKTFGGENSSKFVNGVLGAVYKEIGEPGKEEVSKKKKVEEPIDPSTLPKEKLGGALVYSIKDGQIYFGLVHDVFGYWTLSKGKIEAEENVEEGTKREIKEEIGLDIDIITKLGENEYIATHPERGKTVKNVSYFLAKSEYKELVLEKSGGLDGAKWFRLTEIPELRIYNDIVPLLAKAVEIINKDMK
;
A
#
# COMPACT_ATOMS: atom_id res chain seq x y z
N ASP A 1 -30.36 6.81 8.12
CA ASP A 1 -29.25 6.45 9.02
C ASP A 1 -27.98 7.18 8.56
N ILE A 2 -27.36 7.92 9.50
CA ILE A 2 -26.17 8.76 9.23
C ILE A 2 -24.99 7.87 8.77
N PHE A 3 -24.85 6.69 9.36
CA PHE A 3 -23.78 5.74 8.97
C PHE A 3 -23.92 5.30 7.50
N VAL A 4 -25.12 4.88 7.11
CA VAL A 4 -25.37 4.45 5.71
C VAL A 4 -25.11 5.58 4.73
N ALA A 5 -25.55 6.80 5.05
CA ALA A 5 -25.31 7.97 4.18
C ALA A 5 -23.80 8.27 4.04
N SER A 6 -23.04 8.22 5.14
CA SER A 6 -21.59 8.43 5.13
C SER A 6 -20.85 7.35 4.34
N LEU A 7 -21.24 6.07 4.51
CA LEU A 7 -20.66 4.96 3.77
C LEU A 7 -20.91 5.08 2.27
N LEU A 8 -22.14 5.39 1.86
CA LEU A 8 -22.49 5.61 0.46
C LEU A 8 -21.71 6.78 -0.15
N ASP A 9 -21.63 7.91 0.56
CA ASP A 9 -20.86 9.08 0.10
C ASP A 9 -19.37 8.72 -0.09
N SER A 10 -18.78 7.98 0.86
CA SER A 10 -17.41 7.46 0.75
C SER A 10 -17.23 6.59 -0.50
N ILE A 11 -18.15 5.64 -0.74
CA ILE A 11 -18.10 4.75 -1.90
C ILE A 11 -18.21 5.53 -3.20
N PHE A 12 -19.14 6.48 -3.30
CA PHE A 12 -19.29 7.29 -4.51
C PHE A 12 -18.05 8.13 -4.82
N LYS A 13 -17.47 8.77 -3.81
CA LYS A 13 -16.26 9.58 -3.96
C LYS A 13 -15.03 8.75 -4.36
N LYS A 14 -14.96 7.49 -3.92
CA LYS A 14 -13.81 6.60 -4.13
C LYS A 14 -14.06 5.51 -5.17
N LYS A 15 -15.16 5.57 -5.91
CA LYS A 15 -15.59 4.51 -6.83
C LYS A 15 -14.50 4.08 -7.80
N VAL A 16 -13.78 5.02 -8.40
CA VAL A 16 -12.71 4.74 -9.37
C VAL A 16 -11.59 3.93 -8.70
N VAL A 17 -11.12 4.40 -7.55
CA VAL A 17 -10.06 3.73 -6.76
C VAL A 17 -10.49 2.34 -6.31
N LEU A 18 -11.74 2.19 -5.84
CA LEU A 18 -12.29 0.89 -5.43
C LEU A 18 -12.34 -0.10 -6.61
N ASP A 19 -12.74 0.37 -7.79
CA ASP A 19 -12.80 -0.45 -9.01
C ASP A 19 -11.39 -0.87 -9.48
N GLU A 20 -10.39 -0.01 -9.36
CA GLU A 20 -8.99 -0.32 -9.64
C GLU A 20 -8.44 -1.38 -8.68
N ILE A 21 -8.76 -1.27 -7.38
CA ILE A 21 -8.38 -2.28 -6.39
C ILE A 21 -9.02 -3.63 -6.70
N ILE A 22 -10.30 -3.65 -7.05
CA ILE A 22 -11.01 -4.89 -7.46
C ILE A 22 -10.32 -5.51 -8.67
N THR A 23 -10.00 -4.72 -9.69
CA THR A 23 -9.30 -5.18 -10.90
C THR A 23 -7.95 -5.82 -10.59
N LYS A 24 -7.20 -5.24 -9.66
CA LYS A 24 -5.88 -5.77 -9.25
C LYS A 24 -5.99 -7.03 -8.40
N ALA A 25 -6.97 -7.08 -7.50
CA ALA A 25 -7.20 -8.22 -6.62
C ALA A 25 -7.84 -9.42 -7.35
N ALA A 26 -8.51 -9.18 -8.48
CA ALA A 26 -9.18 -10.19 -9.29
C ALA A 26 -8.86 -9.99 -10.79
N PRO A 27 -7.61 -10.15 -11.23
CA PRO A 27 -7.18 -9.82 -12.60
C PRO A 27 -7.89 -10.66 -13.69
N GLU A 28 -8.35 -11.85 -13.36
CA GLU A 28 -9.14 -12.73 -14.24
C GLU A 28 -10.56 -12.22 -14.48
N TRP A 29 -11.02 -11.23 -13.69
CA TRP A 29 -12.40 -10.76 -13.69
C TRP A 29 -12.47 -9.26 -13.93
N PRO A 30 -12.59 -8.79 -15.18
CA PRO A 30 -12.82 -7.37 -15.46
C PRO A 30 -14.02 -6.85 -14.67
N VAL A 31 -13.88 -5.67 -14.06
CA VAL A 31 -14.90 -5.09 -13.16
C VAL A 31 -16.28 -5.03 -13.83
N GLU A 32 -16.33 -4.76 -15.13
CA GLU A 32 -17.56 -4.67 -15.91
C GLU A 32 -18.28 -6.03 -16.03
N LYS A 33 -17.54 -7.15 -15.94
CA LYS A 33 -18.07 -8.51 -16.02
C LYS A 33 -18.46 -9.10 -14.67
N ILE A 34 -18.04 -8.47 -13.57
CA ILE A 34 -18.48 -8.86 -12.23
C ILE A 34 -19.96 -8.50 -12.07
N SER A 35 -20.76 -9.38 -11.46
CA SER A 35 -22.18 -9.12 -11.22
C SER A 35 -22.36 -7.79 -10.50
N LEU A 36 -23.44 -7.06 -10.79
CA LEU A 36 -23.71 -5.76 -10.15
C LEU A 36 -23.77 -5.88 -8.62
N VAL A 37 -24.32 -6.99 -8.12
CA VAL A 37 -24.43 -7.28 -6.69
C VAL A 37 -23.03 -7.46 -6.08
N ASP A 38 -22.25 -8.39 -6.62
CA ASP A 38 -20.90 -8.69 -6.10
C ASP A 38 -19.98 -7.48 -6.16
N ARG A 39 -20.02 -6.74 -7.27
CA ARG A 39 -19.23 -5.52 -7.44
C ARG A 39 -19.57 -4.45 -6.40
N ASN A 40 -20.84 -4.25 -6.07
CA ASN A 40 -21.23 -3.29 -5.04
C ASN A 40 -20.91 -3.80 -3.64
N ILE A 41 -21.04 -5.09 -3.37
CA ILE A 41 -20.60 -5.69 -2.10
C ILE A 41 -19.08 -5.52 -1.92
N LEU A 42 -18.29 -5.75 -2.96
CA LEU A 42 -16.84 -5.52 -2.92
C LEU A 42 -16.51 -4.05 -2.64
N ARG A 43 -17.20 -3.11 -3.26
CA ARG A 43 -17.03 -1.67 -2.98
C ARG A 43 -17.34 -1.32 -1.53
N ILE A 44 -18.41 -1.87 -0.95
CA ILE A 44 -18.76 -1.71 0.46
C ILE A 44 -17.64 -2.25 1.33
N GLY A 45 -17.28 -3.53 1.17
CA GLY A 45 -16.26 -4.18 1.98
C GLY A 45 -14.90 -3.50 1.89
N LEU A 46 -14.49 -3.10 0.69
CA LEU A 46 -13.24 -2.35 0.50
C LEU A 46 -13.30 -0.95 1.11
N SER A 47 -14.45 -0.25 1.01
CA SER A 47 -14.60 1.06 1.65
C SER A 47 -14.43 0.99 3.16
N GLU A 48 -15.03 -0.01 3.82
CA GLU A 48 -14.87 -0.23 5.25
C GLU A 48 -13.47 -0.73 5.62
N LEU A 49 -12.93 -1.69 4.86
CA LEU A 49 -11.63 -2.29 5.11
C LEU A 49 -10.48 -1.28 5.02
N LEU A 50 -10.52 -0.39 4.01
CA LEU A 50 -9.42 0.52 3.68
C LEU A 50 -9.60 1.93 4.21
N PHE A 51 -10.85 2.41 4.30
CA PHE A 51 -11.16 3.81 4.60
C PHE A 51 -12.06 3.98 5.83
N GLY A 52 -12.55 2.89 6.42
CA GLY A 52 -13.34 2.90 7.65
C GLY A 52 -12.49 3.16 8.90
N ASP A 53 -13.14 3.65 9.98
CA ASP A 53 -12.50 3.68 11.30
C ASP A 53 -12.45 2.25 11.85
N ARG A 54 -11.24 1.72 12.03
CA ARG A 54 -11.01 0.35 12.50
C ARG A 54 -11.51 0.08 13.92
N ARG A 55 -11.77 1.14 14.69
CA ARG A 55 -12.37 1.04 16.03
C ARG A 55 -13.85 0.76 15.95
N ASP A 56 -14.51 1.29 14.92
CA ASP A 56 -15.95 1.10 14.69
C ASP A 56 -16.20 -0.19 13.90
N VAL A 57 -15.43 -0.43 12.83
CA VAL A 57 -15.53 -1.61 12.00
C VAL A 57 -14.14 -2.26 11.85
N PRO A 58 -13.82 -3.27 12.68
CA PRO A 58 -12.57 -4.02 12.52
C PRO A 58 -12.48 -4.70 11.15
N PRO A 59 -11.27 -4.79 10.54
CA PRO A 59 -11.08 -5.35 9.20
C PRO A 59 -11.72 -6.72 8.95
N LYS A 60 -11.65 -7.62 9.93
CA LYS A 60 -12.27 -8.96 9.84
C LYS A 60 -13.80 -8.89 9.86
N VAL A 61 -14.36 -7.89 10.53
CA VAL A 61 -15.83 -7.67 10.56
C VAL A 61 -16.26 -7.18 9.17
N ALA A 62 -15.59 -6.17 8.59
CA ALA A 62 -15.89 -5.70 7.24
C ALA A 62 -15.88 -6.81 6.20
N ILE A 63 -14.89 -7.72 6.27
CA ILE A 63 -14.81 -8.88 5.37
C ILE A 63 -15.97 -9.85 5.61
N ASN A 64 -16.24 -10.21 6.87
CA ASN A 64 -17.28 -11.18 7.20
C ASN A 64 -18.68 -10.68 6.83
N GLU A 65 -19.00 -9.42 7.12
CA GLU A 65 -20.28 -8.81 6.75
C GLU A 65 -20.45 -8.75 5.23
N SER A 66 -19.38 -8.44 4.49
CA SER A 66 -19.42 -8.51 3.02
C SER A 66 -19.69 -9.92 2.49
N ILE A 67 -19.12 -10.95 3.14
CA ILE A 67 -19.40 -12.36 2.80
C ILE A 67 -20.86 -12.71 3.09
N GLU A 68 -21.43 -12.26 4.21
CA GLU A 68 -22.84 -12.49 4.54
C GLU A 68 -23.79 -11.76 3.57
N LEU A 69 -23.46 -10.53 3.16
CA LEU A 69 -24.19 -9.84 2.09
C LEU A 69 -24.13 -10.63 0.77
N ALA A 70 -22.98 -11.18 0.41
CA ALA A 70 -22.82 -11.99 -0.79
C ALA A 70 -23.61 -13.31 -0.73
N LYS A 71 -23.73 -13.93 0.44
CA LYS A 71 -24.59 -15.10 0.64
C LYS A 71 -26.09 -14.76 0.50
N THR A 72 -26.47 -13.57 0.98
CA THR A 72 -27.88 -13.17 1.02
C THR A 72 -28.37 -12.65 -0.33
N PHE A 73 -27.57 -11.89 -1.04
CA PHE A 73 -27.99 -11.16 -2.24
C PHE A 73 -27.28 -11.61 -3.53
N GLY A 74 -26.20 -12.37 -3.42
CA GLY A 74 -25.40 -12.83 -4.56
C GLY A 74 -25.84 -14.19 -5.10
N GLY A 75 -25.09 -14.67 -6.10
CA GLY A 75 -25.26 -16.02 -6.65
C GLY A 75 -24.51 -17.08 -5.83
N GLU A 76 -24.62 -18.34 -6.26
CA GLU A 76 -24.06 -19.52 -5.56
C GLU A 76 -22.56 -19.39 -5.20
N ASN A 77 -21.77 -18.74 -6.04
CA ASN A 77 -20.33 -18.56 -5.84
C ASN A 77 -19.93 -17.18 -5.33
N SER A 78 -20.88 -16.25 -5.15
CA SER A 78 -20.61 -14.87 -4.77
C SER A 78 -19.84 -14.74 -3.46
N SER A 79 -20.22 -15.50 -2.44
CA SER A 79 -19.53 -15.46 -1.13
C SER A 79 -18.08 -15.94 -1.20
N LYS A 80 -17.78 -16.93 -2.03
CA LYS A 80 -16.40 -17.42 -2.25
C LYS A 80 -15.58 -16.39 -3.02
N PHE A 81 -16.17 -15.77 -4.04
CA PHE A 81 -15.54 -14.75 -4.84
C PHE A 81 -15.23 -13.50 -4.01
N VAL A 82 -16.21 -12.96 -3.29
CA VAL A 82 -16.04 -11.80 -2.41
C VAL A 82 -14.97 -12.06 -1.33
N ASN A 83 -15.01 -13.25 -0.70
CA ASN A 83 -13.98 -13.64 0.27
C ASN A 83 -12.58 -13.70 -0.36
N GLY A 84 -12.47 -14.22 -1.57
CA GLY A 84 -11.19 -14.29 -2.30
C GLY A 84 -10.62 -12.91 -2.56
N VAL A 85 -11.42 -11.99 -3.08
CA VAL A 85 -10.99 -10.62 -3.41
C VAL A 85 -10.62 -9.82 -2.15
N LEU A 86 -11.54 -9.76 -1.16
CA LEU A 86 -11.27 -9.02 0.09
C LEU A 86 -10.14 -9.65 0.89
N GLY A 87 -10.01 -10.97 0.88
CA GLY A 87 -8.91 -11.68 1.50
C GLY A 87 -7.56 -11.39 0.87
N ALA A 88 -7.51 -11.25 -0.46
CA ALA A 88 -6.28 -10.84 -1.18
C ALA A 88 -5.86 -9.43 -0.77
N VAL A 89 -6.80 -8.47 -0.79
CA VAL A 89 -6.54 -7.10 -0.35
C VAL A 89 -6.13 -7.04 1.12
N TYR A 90 -6.81 -7.78 2.01
CA TYR A 90 -6.48 -7.83 3.43
C TYR A 90 -5.04 -8.31 3.69
N LYS A 91 -4.58 -9.31 2.92
CA LYS A 91 -3.19 -9.78 2.97
C LYS A 91 -2.22 -8.72 2.47
N GLU A 92 -2.56 -8.06 1.38
CA GLU A 92 -1.70 -7.02 0.77
C GLU A 92 -1.47 -5.83 1.72
N ILE A 93 -2.48 -5.44 2.50
CA ILE A 93 -2.35 -4.38 3.51
C ILE A 93 -1.74 -4.84 4.85
N GLY A 94 -1.13 -6.02 4.90
CA GLY A 94 -0.42 -6.54 6.06
C GLY A 94 -1.31 -7.13 7.16
N GLU A 95 -2.54 -7.56 6.83
CA GLU A 95 -3.47 -8.25 7.75
C GLU A 95 -3.69 -7.50 9.08
N PRO A 96 -4.10 -6.23 9.07
CA PRO A 96 -4.28 -5.44 10.29
C PRO A 96 -5.27 -6.09 11.27
N GLY A 97 -4.94 -6.12 12.57
CA GLY A 97 -5.76 -6.78 13.61
C GLY A 97 -5.66 -8.31 13.61
N LYS A 98 -4.63 -8.89 13.01
CA LYS A 98 -4.40 -10.36 12.96
C LYS A 98 -4.16 -10.95 14.34
N GLU A 99 -3.56 -10.19 15.24
CA GLU A 99 -3.25 -10.59 16.63
C GLU A 99 -4.51 -10.73 17.50
N GLU A 100 -5.64 -10.13 17.11
CA GLU A 100 -6.90 -10.27 17.81
C GLU A 100 -7.54 -11.62 17.52
N VAL A 101 -7.43 -12.53 18.48
CA VAL A 101 -7.71 -13.96 18.45
C VAL A 101 -9.05 -14.33 17.82
N SER A 102 -9.03 -15.03 16.72
CA SER A 102 -10.12 -15.89 16.26
C SER A 102 -9.79 -17.35 16.57
N LYS A 103 -10.51 -17.96 17.50
CA LYS A 103 -10.43 -19.40 17.81
C LYS A 103 -11.00 -20.20 16.64
N LYS A 104 -10.18 -20.58 15.71
CA LYS A 104 -10.15 -21.74 14.79
C LYS A 104 -9.34 -21.39 13.55
N LYS A 105 -8.05 -21.57 13.61
CA LYS A 105 -7.18 -21.68 12.42
C LYS A 105 -6.91 -23.14 12.14
N LYS A 106 -7.11 -23.56 10.86
CA LYS A 106 -6.23 -24.58 10.30
C LYS A 106 -4.83 -23.98 10.35
N VAL A 107 -3.95 -24.63 11.09
CA VAL A 107 -2.52 -24.29 11.14
C VAL A 107 -1.98 -24.54 9.74
N GLU A 108 -1.82 -23.47 8.94
CA GLU A 108 -0.87 -23.55 7.83
C GLU A 108 0.50 -23.72 8.48
N GLU A 109 1.24 -24.74 8.09
CA GLU A 109 2.60 -24.93 8.56
C GLU A 109 3.38 -23.64 8.39
N PRO A 110 4.19 -23.21 9.38
CA PRO A 110 4.97 -21.99 9.26
C PRO A 110 5.86 -22.13 8.04
N ILE A 111 5.65 -21.26 7.05
CA ILE A 111 6.49 -21.22 5.85
C ILE A 111 7.84 -20.72 6.29
N ASP A 112 8.87 -21.52 6.08
CA ASP A 112 10.24 -21.08 6.30
C ASP A 112 10.61 -20.03 5.24
N PRO A 113 10.81 -18.76 5.63
CA PRO A 113 11.15 -17.68 4.69
C PRO A 113 12.45 -17.96 3.93
N SER A 114 13.34 -18.82 4.49
CA SER A 114 14.62 -19.16 3.87
C SER A 114 14.47 -19.97 2.58
N THR A 115 13.34 -20.68 2.41
CA THR A 115 13.04 -21.51 1.23
C THR A 115 12.37 -20.73 0.10
N LEU A 116 11.92 -19.48 0.36
CA LEU A 116 11.23 -18.66 -0.63
C LEU A 116 12.21 -17.91 -1.53
N PRO A 117 11.83 -17.65 -2.80
CA PRO A 117 12.56 -16.73 -3.65
C PRO A 117 12.72 -15.38 -2.98
N LYS A 118 13.91 -14.76 -3.10
CA LYS A 118 14.18 -13.44 -2.52
C LYS A 118 14.26 -12.39 -3.62
N GLU A 119 13.56 -11.29 -3.44
CA GLU A 119 13.67 -10.10 -4.29
C GLU A 119 14.28 -8.95 -3.49
N LYS A 120 15.30 -8.32 -4.09
CA LYS A 120 15.91 -7.10 -3.53
C LYS A 120 15.21 -5.88 -4.12
N LEU A 121 14.79 -4.96 -3.26
CA LEU A 121 14.21 -3.69 -3.65
C LEU A 121 15.03 -2.55 -3.03
N GLY A 122 15.05 -1.42 -3.74
CA GLY A 122 15.58 -0.17 -3.23
C GLY A 122 14.48 0.88 -3.19
N GLY A 123 14.41 1.63 -2.12
CA GLY A 123 13.46 2.72 -1.98
C GLY A 123 14.11 3.94 -1.33
N ALA A 124 13.51 5.12 -1.51
CA ALA A 124 14.04 6.33 -0.93
C ALA A 124 12.95 7.21 -0.30
N LEU A 125 13.27 7.75 0.88
CA LEU A 125 12.65 8.96 1.35
C LEU A 125 13.37 10.14 0.71
N VAL A 126 12.76 10.69 -0.34
CA VAL A 126 13.30 11.82 -1.06
C VAL A 126 12.87 13.12 -0.36
N TYR A 127 13.81 13.99 -0.06
CA TYR A 127 13.52 15.32 0.45
C TYR A 127 14.08 16.41 -0.46
N SER A 128 13.45 17.56 -0.40
CA SER A 128 13.94 18.79 -1.04
C SER A 128 13.80 19.97 -0.09
N ILE A 129 14.62 21.00 -0.30
CA ILE A 129 14.53 22.26 0.43
C ILE A 129 14.10 23.34 -0.56
N LYS A 130 12.97 23.97 -0.29
CA LYS A 130 12.45 25.11 -1.06
C LYS A 130 12.02 26.22 -0.10
N ASP A 131 12.47 27.43 -0.37
CA ASP A 131 12.16 28.63 0.45
C ASP A 131 12.45 28.41 1.96
N GLY A 132 13.56 27.70 2.27
CA GLY A 132 13.96 27.36 3.63
C GLY A 132 13.11 26.30 4.32
N GLN A 133 12.16 25.68 3.62
CA GLN A 133 11.30 24.61 4.15
C GLN A 133 11.66 23.25 3.57
N ILE A 134 11.52 22.20 4.39
CA ILE A 134 11.76 20.81 4.00
C ILE A 134 10.45 20.23 3.47
N TYR A 135 10.55 19.61 2.31
CA TYR A 135 9.47 18.84 1.68
C TYR A 135 9.91 17.40 1.49
N PHE A 136 8.99 16.46 1.72
CA PHE A 136 9.17 15.05 1.45
C PHE A 136 8.33 14.63 0.25
N GLY A 137 8.95 13.97 -0.72
CA GLY A 137 8.29 13.35 -1.86
C GLY A 137 7.73 11.99 -1.45
N LEU A 138 6.40 11.86 -1.46
CA LEU A 138 5.71 10.62 -1.16
C LEU A 138 4.84 10.20 -2.34
N VAL A 139 4.65 8.89 -2.48
CA VAL A 139 3.74 8.30 -3.45
C VAL A 139 2.49 7.78 -2.74
N HIS A 140 1.36 7.87 -3.43
CA HIS A 140 0.08 7.38 -2.94
C HIS A 140 -0.25 6.06 -3.62
N ASP A 141 -0.60 5.06 -2.83
CA ASP A 141 -0.99 3.77 -3.36
C ASP A 141 -2.52 3.62 -3.48
N VAL A 142 -2.94 2.65 -4.26
CA VAL A 142 -4.37 2.37 -4.49
C VAL A 142 -5.12 1.92 -3.22
N PHE A 143 -4.43 1.63 -2.13
CA PHE A 143 -5.02 1.31 -0.83
C PHE A 143 -5.26 2.55 0.04
N GLY A 144 -4.94 3.74 -0.48
CA GLY A 144 -5.15 5.02 0.19
C GLY A 144 -4.08 5.38 1.21
N TYR A 145 -2.88 4.84 1.07
CA TYR A 145 -1.75 5.18 1.93
C TYR A 145 -0.69 5.97 1.17
N TRP A 146 -0.07 6.90 1.87
CA TRP A 146 1.18 7.53 1.43
C TRP A 146 2.36 6.67 1.87
N THR A 147 3.29 6.45 0.97
CA THR A 147 4.45 5.58 1.18
C THR A 147 5.68 6.13 0.44
N LEU A 148 6.80 5.40 0.55
CA LEU A 148 8.02 5.74 -0.15
C LEU A 148 8.04 5.09 -1.53
N SER A 149 8.54 5.82 -2.53
CA SER A 149 8.85 5.29 -3.85
C SER A 149 9.94 4.22 -3.73
N LYS A 150 9.75 3.08 -4.41
CA LYS A 150 10.65 1.93 -4.37
C LYS A 150 10.42 1.00 -5.56
N GLY A 151 11.48 0.34 -5.98
CA GLY A 151 11.37 -0.64 -7.05
C GLY A 151 12.41 -1.74 -6.97
N LYS A 152 12.42 -2.63 -7.96
CA LYS A 152 13.23 -3.82 -7.99
C LYS A 152 14.66 -3.51 -8.42
N ILE A 153 15.63 -4.04 -7.68
CA ILE A 153 17.06 -3.97 -8.04
C ILE A 153 17.37 -5.08 -9.04
N GLU A 154 17.98 -4.73 -10.17
CA GLU A 154 18.39 -5.69 -11.17
C GLU A 154 19.66 -6.45 -10.75
N ALA A 155 19.92 -7.60 -11.38
CA ALA A 155 20.98 -8.52 -10.93
C ALA A 155 22.40 -7.91 -11.00
N GLU A 156 22.64 -7.00 -11.94
CA GLU A 156 23.93 -6.35 -12.17
C GLU A 156 24.08 -5.00 -11.45
N GLU A 157 23.01 -4.52 -10.78
CA GLU A 157 23.01 -3.23 -10.11
C GLU A 157 23.43 -3.32 -8.65
N ASN A 158 24.18 -2.33 -8.18
CA ASN A 158 24.24 -2.10 -6.75
C ASN A 158 22.93 -1.45 -6.25
N VAL A 159 22.64 -1.60 -4.97
CA VAL A 159 21.34 -1.18 -4.41
C VAL A 159 21.11 0.33 -4.53
N GLU A 160 22.14 1.15 -4.42
CA GLU A 160 22.03 2.61 -4.52
C GLU A 160 21.75 3.07 -5.95
N GLU A 161 22.45 2.49 -6.93
CA GLU A 161 22.22 2.80 -8.35
C GLU A 161 20.82 2.36 -8.80
N GLY A 162 20.42 1.13 -8.45
CA GLY A 162 19.08 0.66 -8.74
C GLY A 162 18.01 1.50 -8.06
N THR A 163 18.25 1.97 -6.82
CA THR A 163 17.32 2.90 -6.15
C THR A 163 17.21 4.23 -6.92
N LYS A 164 18.32 4.81 -7.38
CA LYS A 164 18.29 6.05 -8.19
C LYS A 164 17.51 5.87 -9.49
N ARG A 165 17.73 4.76 -10.18
CA ARG A 165 17.00 4.43 -11.41
C ARG A 165 15.50 4.31 -11.15
N GLU A 166 15.10 3.51 -10.16
CA GLU A 166 13.68 3.29 -9.82
C GLU A 166 12.96 4.59 -9.41
N ILE A 167 13.60 5.44 -8.59
CA ILE A 167 13.01 6.74 -8.20
C ILE A 167 12.84 7.65 -9.44
N LYS A 168 13.79 7.60 -10.37
CA LYS A 168 13.67 8.37 -11.61
C LYS A 168 12.56 7.86 -12.51
N GLU A 169 12.43 6.54 -12.64
CA GLU A 169 11.37 5.90 -13.43
C GLU A 169 10.00 6.13 -12.78
N GLU A 170 9.85 5.95 -11.45
CA GLU A 170 8.56 5.97 -10.79
C GLU A 170 8.02 7.39 -10.57
N ILE A 171 8.86 8.37 -10.20
CA ILE A 171 8.44 9.75 -9.86
C ILE A 171 9.21 10.87 -10.58
N GLY A 172 10.06 10.53 -11.52
CA GLY A 172 10.75 11.50 -12.38
C GLY A 172 11.87 12.29 -11.71
N LEU A 173 12.36 11.88 -10.52
CA LEU A 173 13.38 12.61 -9.78
C LEU A 173 14.78 12.04 -9.98
N ASP A 174 15.75 12.91 -10.24
CA ASP A 174 17.16 12.60 -10.04
C ASP A 174 17.50 12.84 -8.56
N ILE A 175 18.11 11.86 -7.88
CA ILE A 175 18.36 11.89 -6.46
C ILE A 175 19.84 11.69 -6.11
N ASP A 176 20.28 12.36 -5.06
CA ASP A 176 21.54 12.11 -4.40
C ASP A 176 21.30 11.38 -3.08
N ILE A 177 21.79 10.15 -3.00
CA ILE A 177 21.69 9.34 -1.78
C ILE A 177 22.62 9.92 -0.72
N ILE A 178 22.05 10.22 0.46
CA ILE A 178 22.77 10.75 1.61
C ILE A 178 23.23 9.63 2.53
N THR A 179 22.31 8.75 2.92
CA THR A 179 22.61 7.64 3.84
C THR A 179 21.49 6.58 3.82
N LYS A 180 21.81 5.38 4.28
CA LYS A 180 20.83 4.32 4.50
C LYS A 180 19.99 4.59 5.75
N LEU A 181 18.68 4.58 5.63
CA LEU A 181 17.74 4.75 6.74
C LEU A 181 17.46 3.42 7.46
N GLY A 182 17.27 2.35 6.72
CA GLY A 182 16.94 1.04 7.28
C GLY A 182 16.66 0.01 6.21
N GLU A 183 16.22 -1.16 6.68
CA GLU A 183 15.76 -2.26 5.85
C GLU A 183 14.42 -2.77 6.38
N ASN A 184 13.61 -3.28 5.47
CA ASN A 184 12.37 -3.98 5.80
C ASN A 184 12.30 -5.28 5.02
N GLU A 185 11.85 -6.36 5.67
CA GLU A 185 11.66 -7.66 5.04
C GLU A 185 10.21 -8.11 5.24
N TYR A 186 9.54 -8.49 4.17
CA TYR A 186 8.19 -9.02 4.23
C TYR A 186 7.93 -10.06 3.13
N ILE A 187 6.94 -10.92 3.38
CA ILE A 187 6.51 -11.92 2.39
C ILE A 187 5.36 -11.32 1.57
N ALA A 188 5.59 -11.16 0.27
CA ALA A 188 4.56 -10.81 -0.69
C ALA A 188 4.04 -12.08 -1.39
N THR A 189 2.76 -12.13 -1.72
CA THR A 189 2.16 -13.21 -2.49
C THR A 189 1.79 -12.67 -3.87
N HIS A 190 2.40 -13.23 -4.91
CA HIS A 190 2.05 -12.93 -6.29
C HIS A 190 1.11 -14.03 -6.82
N PRO A 191 0.01 -13.69 -7.51
CA PRO A 191 -0.96 -14.68 -7.99
C PRO A 191 -0.33 -15.79 -8.84
N GLU A 192 0.61 -15.46 -9.72
CA GLU A 192 1.23 -16.40 -10.65
C GLU A 192 2.56 -16.98 -10.15
N ARG A 193 3.32 -16.23 -9.32
CA ARG A 193 4.68 -16.59 -8.90
C ARG A 193 4.75 -17.14 -7.47
N GLY A 194 3.61 -17.16 -6.76
CA GLY A 194 3.55 -17.62 -5.39
C GLY A 194 4.12 -16.62 -4.38
N LYS A 195 4.65 -17.13 -3.27
CA LYS A 195 5.20 -16.31 -2.18
C LYS A 195 6.67 -15.99 -2.44
N THR A 196 7.04 -14.74 -2.22
CA THR A 196 8.39 -14.20 -2.39
C THR A 196 8.76 -13.34 -1.19
N VAL A 197 9.95 -13.50 -0.66
CA VAL A 197 10.50 -12.61 0.37
C VAL A 197 11.02 -11.34 -0.32
N LYS A 198 10.45 -10.20 0.02
CA LYS A 198 10.92 -8.89 -0.43
C LYS A 198 11.79 -8.26 0.65
N ASN A 199 13.03 -7.97 0.30
CA ASN A 199 13.96 -7.24 1.15
C ASN A 199 14.16 -5.84 0.57
N VAL A 200 13.72 -4.82 1.29
CA VAL A 200 13.75 -3.43 0.84
C VAL A 200 14.77 -2.65 1.63
N SER A 201 15.79 -2.12 0.94
CA SER A 201 16.71 -1.14 1.53
C SER A 201 16.18 0.27 1.30
N TYR A 202 15.99 1.04 2.37
CA TYR A 202 15.52 2.42 2.31
C TYR A 202 16.66 3.42 2.55
N PHE A 203 16.69 4.46 1.72
CA PHE A 203 17.70 5.52 1.77
C PHE A 203 17.04 6.89 2.02
N LEU A 204 17.78 7.77 2.70
CA LEU A 204 17.52 9.20 2.65
C LEU A 204 18.20 9.75 1.41
N ALA A 205 17.45 10.46 0.59
CA ALA A 205 17.98 11.04 -0.63
C ALA A 205 17.50 12.49 -0.78
N LYS A 206 18.34 13.32 -1.40
CA LYS A 206 18.06 14.72 -1.71
C LYS A 206 17.78 14.87 -3.21
N SER A 207 16.84 15.74 -3.55
CA SER A 207 16.57 16.13 -4.94
C SER A 207 16.30 17.63 -5.03
N GLU A 208 16.36 18.17 -6.26
CA GLU A 208 15.79 19.48 -6.54
C GLU A 208 14.26 19.43 -6.38
N TYR A 209 13.68 20.56 -5.92
CA TYR A 209 12.23 20.69 -5.84
C TYR A 209 11.66 20.93 -7.25
N LYS A 210 11.07 19.90 -7.83
CA LYS A 210 10.37 19.97 -9.12
C LYS A 210 9.07 19.15 -9.05
N GLU A 211 8.23 19.28 -10.05
CA GLU A 211 7.01 18.49 -10.16
C GLU A 211 7.35 16.99 -10.16
N LEU A 212 6.56 16.21 -9.40
CA LEU A 212 6.65 14.76 -9.40
C LEU A 212 5.83 14.22 -10.57
N VAL A 213 6.48 13.45 -11.43
CA VAL A 213 5.85 12.83 -12.59
C VAL A 213 5.69 11.35 -12.30
N LEU A 214 4.50 10.97 -11.84
CA LEU A 214 4.23 9.56 -11.54
C LEU A 214 4.07 8.76 -12.83
N GLU A 215 4.90 7.74 -12.99
CA GLU A 215 4.61 6.69 -13.95
C GLU A 215 3.50 5.78 -13.38
N LYS A 216 2.38 5.71 -14.10
CA LYS A 216 1.19 4.94 -13.66
C LYS A 216 1.44 3.43 -13.81
N SER A 217 2.37 2.91 -13.02
CA SER A 217 2.68 1.49 -12.91
C SER A 217 2.68 1.06 -11.42
N GLY A 218 2.61 -0.22 -11.16
CA GLY A 218 2.89 -0.78 -9.83
C GLY A 218 1.88 -0.51 -8.71
N GLY A 219 0.69 0.05 -8.98
CA GLY A 219 -0.31 0.25 -7.93
C GLY A 219 -0.26 1.59 -7.24
N LEU A 220 0.38 2.57 -7.86
CA LEU A 220 0.41 3.95 -7.42
C LEU A 220 -0.57 4.78 -8.22
N ASP A 221 -1.26 5.72 -7.57
CA ASP A 221 -2.24 6.62 -8.17
C ASP A 221 -1.95 8.10 -7.92
N GLY A 222 -0.90 8.42 -7.13
CA GLY A 222 -0.48 9.78 -6.86
C GLY A 222 0.97 9.92 -6.41
N ALA A 223 1.55 11.08 -6.65
CA ALA A 223 2.83 11.50 -6.08
C ALA A 223 2.75 12.98 -5.73
N LYS A 224 3.24 13.36 -4.53
CA LYS A 224 3.15 14.75 -4.06
C LYS A 224 4.25 15.07 -3.06
N TRP A 225 4.68 16.34 -3.07
CA TRP A 225 5.50 16.93 -2.04
C TRP A 225 4.67 17.35 -0.83
N PHE A 226 5.11 16.96 0.37
CA PHE A 226 4.49 17.34 1.63
C PHE A 226 5.52 18.05 2.52
N ARG A 227 5.09 19.12 3.16
CA ARG A 227 5.89 19.74 4.23
C ARG A 227 5.91 18.82 5.44
N LEU A 228 6.97 18.92 6.24
CA LEU A 228 7.09 18.13 7.47
C LEU A 228 5.84 18.28 8.38
N THR A 229 5.24 19.46 8.42
CA THR A 229 4.05 19.75 9.23
C THR A 229 2.78 19.08 8.74
N GLU A 230 2.75 18.64 7.48
CA GLU A 230 1.59 17.94 6.87
C GLU A 230 1.65 16.41 7.09
N ILE A 231 2.84 15.87 7.38
CA ILE A 231 3.05 14.42 7.53
C ILE A 231 2.15 13.78 8.60
N PRO A 232 1.93 14.38 9.79
CA PRO A 232 1.07 13.76 10.83
C PRO A 232 -0.39 13.57 10.42
N GLU A 233 -0.88 14.33 9.43
CA GLU A 233 -2.25 14.25 8.92
C GLU A 233 -2.42 13.18 7.83
N LEU A 234 -1.31 12.60 7.36
CA LEU A 234 -1.34 11.62 6.28
C LEU A 234 -1.58 10.21 6.81
N ARG A 235 -2.29 9.42 6.03
CA ARG A 235 -2.38 7.99 6.24
C ARG A 235 -1.12 7.32 5.70
N ILE A 236 -0.21 6.94 6.59
CA ILE A 236 1.11 6.37 6.27
C ILE A 236 1.19 4.96 6.88
N TYR A 237 1.89 4.05 6.22
CA TYR A 237 2.17 2.72 6.77
C TYR A 237 3.05 2.82 8.03
N ASN A 238 2.75 1.97 9.03
CA ASN A 238 3.43 2.01 10.33
C ASN A 238 4.94 1.72 10.23
N ASP A 239 5.38 0.94 9.26
CA ASP A 239 6.79 0.63 9.01
C ASP A 239 7.58 1.79 8.38
N ILE A 240 6.88 2.75 7.77
CA ILE A 240 7.49 3.96 7.19
C ILE A 240 7.73 5.05 8.26
N VAL A 241 6.90 5.10 9.31
CA VAL A 241 6.99 6.14 10.35
C VAL A 241 8.38 6.21 11.02
N PRO A 242 9.03 5.09 11.41
CA PRO A 242 10.39 5.14 11.97
C PRO A 242 11.43 5.67 10.99
N LEU A 243 11.28 5.41 9.68
CA LEU A 243 12.18 5.90 8.65
C LEU A 243 12.06 7.43 8.51
N LEU A 244 10.83 7.96 8.53
CA LEU A 244 10.56 9.40 8.53
C LEU A 244 11.18 10.08 9.75
N ALA A 245 10.99 9.54 10.95
CA ALA A 245 11.56 10.08 12.17
C ALA A 245 13.10 10.16 12.11
N LYS A 246 13.74 9.06 11.68
CA LYS A 246 15.20 9.01 11.52
C LYS A 246 15.70 10.01 10.47
N ALA A 247 15.00 10.16 9.37
CA ALA A 247 15.35 11.12 8.33
C ALA A 247 15.32 12.57 8.85
N VAL A 248 14.28 12.92 9.60
CA VAL A 248 14.15 14.26 10.21
C VAL A 248 15.32 14.55 11.17
N GLU A 249 15.74 13.56 11.98
CA GLU A 249 16.89 13.71 12.87
C GLU A 249 18.19 13.97 12.09
N ILE A 250 18.42 13.25 10.98
CA ILE A 250 19.61 13.41 10.14
C ILE A 250 19.61 14.79 9.49
N ILE A 251 18.52 15.17 8.83
CA ILE A 251 18.41 16.46 8.14
C ILE A 251 18.62 17.63 9.11
N ASN A 252 18.04 17.56 10.32
CA ASN A 252 18.20 18.61 11.34
C ASN A 252 19.64 18.73 11.87
N LYS A 253 20.44 17.67 11.84
CA LYS A 253 21.87 17.71 12.21
C LYS A 253 22.70 18.37 11.11
N ASP A 254 22.39 18.12 9.86
CA ASP A 254 23.13 18.65 8.71
C ASP A 254 22.81 20.13 8.44
N MET A 255 21.69 20.65 8.98
CA MET A 255 21.30 22.07 8.87
C MET A 255 21.85 22.97 9.98
N LYS A 256 22.52 22.39 10.98
CA LYS A 256 23.19 23.14 12.07
C LYS A 256 24.66 23.35 11.79
#